data_bf8d61fee5fcfe9087923fa0b3c27e8d
#
_entry.id   bf8d61fee5fcfe9087923fa0b3c27e8d
#
_cell.length_a   1.000
_cell.length_b   1.000
_cell.length_c   1.000
_cell.angle_alpha   90.00
_cell.angle_beta   90.00
_cell.angle_gamma   90.00
#
_symmetry.space_group_name_H-M   'P 1'
#
loop_
_entity.id
_entity.type
_entity.pdbx_description
1 polymer ?
#
loop_
_entity_poly.entity_id
_entity_poly.type
_entity_poly.pdbx_seq_one_letter_code
_entity_poly.pdbx_strand_id
1 'polypeptide(L)'
;MKLRDYQIKLSDEGTEILKRKKIVCFFMEVRCGKTLTALQTCENVNAKRVLFITKIKAFSSIQWDYDQMNYRFNLTIINRESLHKIEGNNFDVVVIDEVHGYSSFPKPSKFHKDIKLRFGNIPMIMLSGTPTPESFSQFYHIFHLSNNSPFKHANFYKWAKDYVNVVIKNVGYAKVNDYSDAIKKDFWHLIRHHILTYTQKQAGFTTTVNEMILEVEMKPITYAIVKKLHKDLVVRSATTGKTIIADTGVKLQQKTHQLFSGTIKHEDGSIQIIDDSKAQFIKEKFDGYKIAIYYNFVAELKMLQNTFGNKLTTDLEEFNNSDKWIALQYQSGREGISLKKADHLIMFNIAFSAVTFWQSRDRMTTMDRKENTIFWIFSKRGIEERIYQTVQNKKDFTNSIFLKEYGIEKNRTADSNENNKQASQRRLALP
;
A
#
# COMPACT_ATOMS: atom_id res chain seq x y z
N MET A 1 25.92 -11.38 -12.34
CA MET A 1 24.99 -10.23 -12.54
C MET A 1 25.78 -8.94 -12.60
N LYS A 2 25.31 -7.86 -13.28
CA LYS A 2 26.02 -6.58 -13.37
C LYS A 2 25.09 -5.44 -12.94
N LEU A 3 25.61 -4.53 -12.12
CA LEU A 3 24.92 -3.30 -11.75
C LEU A 3 24.75 -2.38 -12.98
N ARG A 4 23.68 -1.63 -13.01
CA ARG A 4 23.45 -0.55 -13.99
C ARG A 4 24.26 0.69 -13.57
N ASP A 5 24.65 1.51 -14.52
CA ASP A 5 25.51 2.70 -14.26
C ASP A 5 24.89 3.63 -13.20
N TYR A 6 23.58 3.83 -13.22
CA TYR A 6 22.93 4.65 -12.19
C TYR A 6 22.94 4.01 -10.80
N GLN A 7 22.92 2.66 -10.69
CA GLN A 7 23.02 1.97 -9.40
C GLN A 7 24.42 2.13 -8.81
N ILE A 8 25.44 2.05 -9.65
CA ILE A 8 26.84 2.32 -9.25
C ILE A 8 26.93 3.76 -8.73
N LYS A 9 26.51 4.74 -9.52
CA LYS A 9 26.53 6.15 -9.13
C LYS A 9 25.80 6.41 -7.82
N LEU A 10 24.58 5.91 -7.67
CA LEU A 10 23.79 6.08 -6.46
C LEU A 10 24.40 5.37 -5.25
N SER A 11 25.03 4.19 -5.44
CA SER A 11 25.71 3.49 -4.35
C SER A 11 26.97 4.25 -3.89
N ASP A 12 27.70 4.89 -4.79
CA ASP A 12 28.87 5.71 -4.45
C ASP A 12 28.45 6.98 -3.69
N GLU A 13 27.46 7.70 -4.18
CA GLU A 13 26.87 8.85 -3.47
C GLU A 13 26.29 8.44 -2.10
N GLY A 14 25.59 7.32 -2.04
CA GLY A 14 25.07 6.75 -0.81
C GLY A 14 26.14 6.38 0.20
N THR A 15 27.28 5.87 -0.28
CA THR A 15 28.47 5.55 0.51
C THR A 15 29.01 6.80 1.22
N GLU A 16 29.17 7.89 0.49
CA GLU A 16 29.67 9.16 1.05
C GLU A 16 28.69 9.75 2.08
N ILE A 17 27.39 9.67 1.80
CA ILE A 17 26.36 10.11 2.75
C ILE A 17 26.41 9.24 4.01
N LEU A 18 26.45 7.91 3.87
CA LEU A 18 26.43 6.97 5.00
C LEU A 18 27.65 7.13 5.90
N LYS A 19 28.84 7.27 5.32
CA LYS A 19 30.09 7.53 6.07
C LYS A 19 29.99 8.79 6.91
N ARG A 20 29.51 9.88 6.32
CA ARG A 20 29.50 11.20 6.95
C ARG A 20 28.31 11.42 7.89
N LYS A 21 27.12 10.93 7.52
CA LYS A 21 25.85 11.24 8.21
C LYS A 21 25.22 10.07 8.94
N LYS A 22 25.73 8.85 8.75
CA LYS A 22 25.24 7.60 9.35
C LYS A 22 23.82 7.20 8.93
N ILE A 23 23.17 7.97 8.06
CA ILE A 23 21.85 7.67 7.48
C ILE A 23 21.89 8.01 6.00
N VAL A 24 21.45 7.07 5.16
CA VAL A 24 21.13 7.33 3.76
C VAL A 24 19.77 6.71 3.42
N CYS A 25 18.96 7.42 2.63
CA CYS A 25 17.64 6.98 2.19
C CYS A 25 17.65 6.83 0.68
N PHE A 26 17.41 5.62 0.17
CA PHE A 26 17.15 5.37 -1.25
C PHE A 26 15.66 5.34 -1.48
N PHE A 27 15.08 6.48 -1.79
CA PHE A 27 13.66 6.63 -2.12
C PHE A 27 13.49 6.55 -3.64
N MET A 28 13.68 5.34 -4.16
CA MET A 28 13.62 5.03 -5.58
C MET A 28 12.30 4.35 -5.91
N GLU A 29 11.75 4.65 -7.07
CA GLU A 29 10.52 3.99 -7.53
C GLU A 29 10.66 2.46 -7.59
N VAL A 30 9.53 1.78 -7.63
CA VAL A 30 9.49 0.31 -7.71
C VAL A 30 10.29 -0.15 -8.92
N ARG A 31 11.02 -1.29 -8.79
CA ARG A 31 11.85 -1.90 -9.86
C ARG A 31 13.08 -1.09 -10.31
N CYS A 32 13.41 0.02 -9.65
CA CYS A 32 14.67 0.73 -9.90
C CYS A 32 15.89 0.11 -9.19
N GLY A 33 15.76 -1.08 -8.60
CA GLY A 33 16.89 -1.84 -8.04
C GLY A 33 17.41 -1.33 -6.70
N LYS A 34 16.53 -0.83 -5.81
CA LYS A 34 16.86 -0.36 -4.45
C LYS A 34 17.74 -1.34 -3.67
N THR A 35 17.37 -2.63 -3.68
CA THR A 35 18.07 -3.69 -2.96
C THR A 35 19.54 -3.78 -3.37
N LEU A 36 19.78 -3.91 -4.67
CA LEU A 36 21.16 -3.98 -5.21
C LEU A 36 21.97 -2.73 -4.91
N THR A 37 21.35 -1.53 -5.04
CA THR A 37 22.01 -0.26 -4.69
C THR A 37 22.40 -0.23 -3.20
N ALA A 38 21.54 -0.73 -2.31
CA ALA A 38 21.82 -0.81 -0.88
C ALA A 38 22.93 -1.82 -0.56
N LEU A 39 22.89 -3.02 -1.15
CA LEU A 39 23.92 -4.05 -0.96
C LEU A 39 25.27 -3.56 -1.47
N GLN A 40 25.31 -2.89 -2.63
CA GLN A 40 26.52 -2.28 -3.15
C GLN A 40 27.06 -1.17 -2.24
N THR A 41 26.19 -0.36 -1.64
CA THR A 41 26.60 0.65 -0.65
C THR A 41 27.23 -0.01 0.58
N CYS A 42 26.69 -1.15 1.05
CA CYS A 42 27.28 -1.92 2.15
C CYS A 42 28.68 -2.44 1.79
N GLU A 43 28.88 -2.91 0.57
CA GLU A 43 30.20 -3.34 0.06
C GLU A 43 31.17 -2.16 0.01
N ASN A 44 30.75 -1.03 -0.54
CA ASN A 44 31.58 0.17 -0.70
C ASN A 44 32.03 0.79 0.63
N VAL A 45 31.26 0.65 1.70
CA VAL A 45 31.68 1.09 3.05
C VAL A 45 32.54 0.05 3.76
N ASN A 46 32.86 -1.07 3.11
CA ASN A 46 33.63 -2.20 3.68
C ASN A 46 32.97 -2.79 4.95
N ALA A 47 31.63 -2.87 4.97
CA ALA A 47 30.92 -3.54 6.04
C ALA A 47 31.37 -5.00 6.17
N LYS A 48 31.40 -5.55 7.38
CA LYS A 48 31.69 -6.97 7.64
C LYS A 48 30.41 -7.75 7.94
N ARG A 49 29.46 -7.12 8.61
CA ARG A 49 28.18 -7.71 9.01
C ARG A 49 27.05 -6.73 8.72
N VAL A 50 26.10 -7.17 7.90
CA VAL A 50 24.96 -6.38 7.48
C VAL A 50 23.67 -7.06 7.95
N LEU A 51 22.82 -6.32 8.65
CA LEU A 51 21.45 -6.74 8.98
C LEU A 51 20.49 -6.14 7.96
N PHE A 52 19.73 -6.98 7.27
CA PHE A 52 18.73 -6.56 6.30
C PHE A 52 17.32 -6.90 6.81
N ILE A 53 16.58 -5.88 7.22
CA ILE A 53 15.23 -6.02 7.76
C ILE A 53 14.22 -5.82 6.63
N THR A 54 13.48 -6.87 6.28
CA THR A 54 12.50 -6.87 5.19
C THR A 54 11.35 -7.82 5.47
N LYS A 55 10.48 -8.07 4.50
CA LYS A 55 9.40 -9.06 4.58
C LYS A 55 9.87 -10.43 4.12
N ILE A 56 9.34 -11.49 4.72
CA ILE A 56 9.71 -12.88 4.42
C ILE A 56 9.72 -13.19 2.92
N LYS A 57 8.73 -12.68 2.18
CA LYS A 57 8.62 -12.89 0.72
C LYS A 57 9.78 -12.33 -0.11
N ALA A 58 10.54 -11.39 0.44
CA ALA A 58 11.69 -10.81 -0.24
C ALA A 58 13.02 -11.55 0.07
N PHE A 59 13.04 -12.48 1.03
CA PHE A 59 14.26 -13.15 1.48
C PHE A 59 15.01 -13.84 0.33
N SER A 60 14.31 -14.68 -0.43
CA SER A 60 14.92 -15.44 -1.51
C SER A 60 15.47 -14.56 -2.62
N SER A 61 14.78 -13.47 -2.96
CA SER A 61 15.24 -12.54 -3.99
C SER A 61 16.46 -11.73 -3.53
N ILE A 62 16.50 -11.31 -2.26
CA ILE A 62 17.63 -10.57 -1.68
C ILE A 62 18.84 -11.50 -1.55
N GLN A 63 18.64 -12.73 -1.09
CA GLN A 63 19.69 -13.73 -1.00
C GLN A 63 20.27 -14.04 -2.39
N TRP A 64 19.41 -14.20 -3.39
CA TRP A 64 19.84 -14.42 -4.77
C TRP A 64 20.65 -13.25 -5.31
N ASP A 65 20.21 -12.00 -5.11
CA ASP A 65 20.93 -10.79 -5.51
C ASP A 65 22.32 -10.72 -4.85
N TYR A 66 22.39 -11.06 -3.54
CA TYR A 66 23.62 -11.09 -2.77
C TYR A 66 24.61 -12.15 -3.31
N ASP A 67 24.13 -13.38 -3.56
CA ASP A 67 24.95 -14.49 -4.05
C ASP A 67 25.49 -14.21 -5.46
N GLN A 68 24.65 -13.63 -6.35
CA GLN A 68 25.04 -13.30 -7.73
C GLN A 68 26.11 -12.20 -7.81
N MET A 69 26.24 -11.37 -6.81
CA MET A 69 27.20 -10.26 -6.79
C MET A 69 28.50 -10.60 -6.05
N ASN A 70 28.58 -11.75 -5.36
CA ASN A 70 29.74 -12.20 -4.58
C ASN A 70 30.24 -11.14 -3.58
N TYR A 71 29.33 -10.50 -2.85
CA TYR A 71 29.69 -9.52 -1.83
C TYR A 71 30.50 -10.16 -0.67
N ARG A 72 31.40 -9.40 -0.06
CA ARG A 72 32.37 -9.89 0.94
C ARG A 72 31.88 -9.82 2.38
N PHE A 73 30.75 -9.18 2.65
CA PHE A 73 30.19 -9.08 3.99
C PHE A 73 29.25 -10.24 4.31
N ASN A 74 29.07 -10.54 5.60
CA ASN A 74 28.08 -11.50 6.07
C ASN A 74 26.71 -10.82 6.11
N LEU A 75 25.75 -11.35 5.34
CA LEU A 75 24.37 -10.85 5.26
C LEU A 75 23.46 -11.66 6.19
N THR A 76 22.75 -10.97 7.08
CA THR A 76 21.65 -11.53 7.88
C THR A 76 20.35 -10.90 7.42
N ILE A 77 19.44 -11.70 6.84
CA ILE A 77 18.11 -11.24 6.40
C ILE A 77 17.09 -11.65 7.44
N ILE A 78 16.25 -10.72 7.89
CA ILE A 78 15.24 -10.98 8.91
C ILE A 78 13.96 -10.18 8.66
N ASN A 79 12.83 -10.69 9.10
CA ASN A 79 11.59 -9.92 9.16
C ASN A 79 11.41 -9.27 10.54
N ARG A 80 10.66 -8.17 10.58
CA ARG A 80 10.47 -7.37 11.79
C ARG A 80 9.82 -8.16 12.95
N GLU A 81 8.99 -9.14 12.63
CA GLU A 81 8.32 -9.99 13.62
C GLU A 81 9.31 -10.92 14.33
N SER A 82 10.40 -11.26 13.65
CA SER A 82 11.47 -12.13 14.16
C SER A 82 12.69 -11.39 14.71
N LEU A 83 12.69 -10.07 14.78
CA LEU A 83 13.81 -9.28 15.29
C LEU A 83 14.28 -9.73 16.67
N HIS A 84 13.38 -10.21 17.52
CA HIS A 84 13.68 -10.76 18.84
C HIS A 84 14.67 -11.94 18.82
N LYS A 85 14.83 -12.63 17.68
CA LYS A 85 15.76 -13.75 17.49
C LYS A 85 17.20 -13.29 17.24
N ILE A 86 17.41 -12.00 16.93
CA ILE A 86 18.75 -11.47 16.75
C ILE A 86 19.39 -11.27 18.14
N GLU A 87 20.47 -11.95 18.37
CA GLU A 87 21.28 -11.78 19.58
C GLU A 87 22.30 -10.64 19.38
N GLY A 88 22.32 -9.70 20.32
CA GLY A 88 23.22 -8.55 20.26
C GLY A 88 22.88 -7.52 19.18
N ASN A 89 23.82 -6.63 18.93
CA ASN A 89 23.72 -5.53 17.95
C ASN A 89 25.01 -5.35 17.13
N ASN A 90 25.77 -6.41 16.96
CA ASN A 90 27.09 -6.37 16.36
C ASN A 90 27.02 -6.39 14.83
N PHE A 91 26.44 -5.34 14.24
CA PHE A 91 26.37 -5.08 12.81
C PHE A 91 27.05 -3.75 12.48
N ASP A 92 27.63 -3.68 11.28
CA ASP A 92 28.28 -2.47 10.79
C ASP A 92 27.28 -1.55 10.06
N VAL A 93 26.27 -2.16 9.44
CA VAL A 93 25.17 -1.47 8.72
C VAL A 93 23.86 -2.20 8.94
N VAL A 94 22.77 -1.44 9.12
CA VAL A 94 21.39 -1.94 9.11
C VAL A 94 20.68 -1.39 7.90
N VAL A 95 20.14 -2.28 7.06
CA VAL A 95 19.28 -1.93 5.94
C VAL A 95 17.83 -2.17 6.34
N ILE A 96 16.98 -1.17 6.17
CA ILE A 96 15.55 -1.25 6.48
C ILE A 96 14.76 -1.07 5.18
N ASP A 97 14.18 -2.15 4.70
CA ASP A 97 13.32 -2.14 3.53
C ASP A 97 11.90 -1.72 3.89
N GLU A 98 11.23 -1.05 2.93
CA GLU A 98 9.90 -0.47 3.10
C GLU A 98 9.75 0.32 4.41
N VAL A 99 10.70 1.24 4.64
CA VAL A 99 10.82 2.02 5.90
C VAL A 99 9.54 2.76 6.27
N HIS A 100 8.66 3.08 5.32
CA HIS A 100 7.35 3.67 5.59
C HIS A 100 6.49 2.81 6.54
N GLY A 101 6.72 1.49 6.60
CA GLY A 101 6.03 0.59 7.53
C GLY A 101 6.36 0.83 9.01
N TYR A 102 7.36 1.65 9.30
CA TYR A 102 7.80 2.01 10.66
C TYR A 102 7.49 3.47 11.02
N SER A 103 6.84 4.22 10.14
CA SER A 103 6.66 5.67 10.21
C SER A 103 5.29 6.12 10.71
N SER A 104 4.53 5.25 11.38
CA SER A 104 3.22 5.60 11.95
C SER A 104 3.35 6.78 12.94
N PHE A 105 2.43 7.75 12.82
CA PHE A 105 2.37 8.94 13.68
C PHE A 105 0.95 9.12 14.26
N PRO A 106 0.75 9.86 15.34
CA PRO A 106 1.75 10.58 16.14
C PRO A 106 2.62 9.68 17.02
N LYS A 107 2.20 8.46 17.32
CA LYS A 107 2.93 7.52 18.18
C LYS A 107 3.69 6.49 17.36
N PRO A 108 4.98 6.24 17.68
CA PRO A 108 5.76 5.22 17.02
C PRO A 108 5.22 3.81 17.33
N SER A 109 5.30 2.91 16.35
CA SER A 109 4.95 1.51 16.54
C SER A 109 5.90 0.79 17.51
N LYS A 110 5.51 -0.41 17.98
CA LYS A 110 6.37 -1.27 18.80
C LYS A 110 7.67 -1.61 18.06
N PHE A 111 7.58 -1.95 16.79
CA PHE A 111 8.74 -2.29 15.95
C PHE A 111 9.69 -1.11 15.75
N HIS A 112 9.15 0.11 15.59
CA HIS A 112 9.98 1.32 15.53
C HIS A 112 10.82 1.48 16.80
N LYS A 113 10.20 1.33 17.97
CA LYS A 113 10.88 1.46 19.27
C LYS A 113 11.97 0.40 19.45
N ASP A 114 11.69 -0.85 19.05
CA ASP A 114 12.64 -1.96 19.15
C ASP A 114 13.86 -1.74 18.24
N ILE A 115 13.64 -1.36 16.97
CA ILE A 115 14.74 -1.05 16.05
C ILE A 115 15.59 0.12 16.57
N LYS A 116 14.96 1.19 17.02
CA LYS A 116 15.68 2.34 17.56
C LYS A 116 16.52 1.98 18.79
N LEU A 117 15.94 1.23 19.72
CA LEU A 117 16.61 0.83 20.95
C LEU A 117 17.84 -0.05 20.66
N ARG A 118 17.68 -1.03 19.77
CA ARG A 118 18.73 -2.03 19.51
C ARG A 118 19.77 -1.56 18.50
N PHE A 119 19.37 -0.85 17.47
CA PHE A 119 20.20 -0.55 16.29
C PHE A 119 20.34 0.94 16.01
N GLY A 120 19.74 1.83 16.80
CA GLY A 120 19.71 3.27 16.53
C GLY A 120 21.07 3.95 16.42
N ASN A 121 22.15 3.37 16.98
CA ASN A 121 23.52 3.89 16.88
C ASN A 121 24.27 3.36 15.64
N ILE A 122 23.76 2.32 14.98
CA ILE A 122 24.38 1.71 13.80
C ILE A 122 24.02 2.53 12.56
N PRO A 123 24.96 2.71 11.60
CA PRO A 123 24.64 3.30 10.31
C PRO A 123 23.47 2.62 9.62
N MET A 124 22.51 3.42 9.11
CA MET A 124 21.26 2.92 8.54
C MET A 124 21.11 3.28 7.07
N ILE A 125 20.74 2.30 6.26
CA ILE A 125 20.26 2.47 4.89
C ILE A 125 18.74 2.23 4.88
N MET A 126 17.97 3.20 4.43
CA MET A 126 16.53 3.17 4.46
C MET A 126 15.97 3.12 3.03
N LEU A 127 15.15 2.12 2.73
CA LEU A 127 14.62 1.89 1.39
C LEU A 127 13.10 2.12 1.37
N SER A 128 12.59 2.80 0.36
CA SER A 128 11.16 2.87 0.08
C SER A 128 10.88 3.35 -1.36
N GLY A 129 9.83 2.81 -1.97
CA GLY A 129 9.25 3.37 -3.21
C GLY A 129 8.23 4.48 -2.92
N THR A 130 7.66 4.47 -1.72
CA THR A 130 6.60 5.39 -1.26
C THR A 130 6.89 5.79 0.20
N PRO A 131 7.86 6.68 0.44
CA PRO A 131 8.36 6.94 1.80
C PRO A 131 7.31 7.56 2.73
N THR A 132 6.43 8.42 2.20
CA THR A 132 5.42 9.14 2.98
C THR A 132 4.04 9.03 2.33
N PRO A 133 3.45 7.82 2.26
CA PRO A 133 2.21 7.57 1.53
C PRO A 133 0.99 8.30 2.11
N GLU A 134 0.98 8.55 3.40
CA GLU A 134 -0.14 9.21 4.10
C GLU A 134 0.11 10.69 4.31
N SER A 135 1.31 11.06 4.77
CA SER A 135 1.66 12.42 5.10
C SER A 135 3.17 12.63 5.21
N PHE A 136 3.63 13.84 4.93
CA PHE A 136 5.01 14.24 5.22
C PHE A 136 5.39 14.17 6.71
N SER A 137 4.41 14.10 7.61
CA SER A 137 4.64 13.86 9.05
C SER A 137 5.34 12.52 9.33
N GLN A 138 5.26 11.58 8.40
CA GLN A 138 5.96 10.30 8.48
C GLN A 138 7.49 10.44 8.46
N PHE A 139 8.04 11.52 7.88
CA PHE A 139 9.48 11.75 7.87
C PHE A 139 10.07 11.82 9.27
N TYR A 140 9.34 12.36 10.26
CA TYR A 140 9.84 12.37 11.62
C TYR A 140 10.24 10.97 12.09
N HIS A 141 9.30 10.02 12.00
CA HIS A 141 9.56 8.65 12.47
C HIS A 141 10.51 7.86 11.58
N ILE A 142 10.57 8.14 10.27
CA ILE A 142 11.58 7.53 9.39
C ILE A 142 12.97 7.87 9.91
N PHE A 143 13.29 9.15 10.09
CA PHE A 143 14.61 9.56 10.56
C PHE A 143 14.84 9.26 12.04
N HIS A 144 13.79 9.26 12.86
CA HIS A 144 13.88 8.98 14.29
C HIS A 144 14.21 7.50 14.62
N LEU A 145 14.21 6.60 13.64
CA LEU A 145 14.75 5.23 13.80
C LEU A 145 16.23 5.25 14.20
N SER A 146 17.00 6.21 13.74
CA SER A 146 18.41 6.38 14.07
C SER A 146 18.62 7.47 15.12
N ASN A 147 19.60 7.28 16.00
CA ASN A 147 20.08 8.32 16.93
C ASN A 147 20.87 9.42 16.21
N ASN A 148 21.28 9.20 14.96
CA ASN A 148 21.90 10.20 14.08
C ASN A 148 20.86 11.03 13.29
N SER A 149 19.61 11.05 13.74
CA SER A 149 18.52 11.80 13.09
C SER A 149 18.88 13.28 12.92
N PRO A 150 18.60 13.91 11.77
CA PRO A 150 18.72 15.36 11.61
C PRO A 150 17.69 16.14 12.42
N PHE A 151 16.61 15.49 12.87
CA PHE A 151 15.63 16.09 13.76
C PHE A 151 16.07 15.97 15.23
N LYS A 152 16.32 17.10 15.87
CA LYS A 152 16.77 17.18 17.28
C LYS A 152 15.63 17.11 18.31
N HIS A 153 14.40 16.99 17.86
CA HIS A 153 13.21 16.99 18.72
C HIS A 153 13.12 15.67 19.50
N ALA A 154 12.91 15.75 20.79
CA ALA A 154 12.84 14.56 21.65
C ALA A 154 11.67 13.61 21.36
N ASN A 155 10.58 14.14 20.79
CA ASN A 155 9.41 13.35 20.40
C ASN A 155 8.64 14.02 19.26
N PHE A 156 7.72 13.25 18.66
CA PHE A 156 6.88 13.71 17.57
C PHE A 156 6.07 14.98 17.89
N TYR A 157 5.53 15.08 19.09
CA TYR A 157 4.68 16.22 19.43
C TYR A 157 5.47 17.55 19.50
N LYS A 158 6.73 17.50 19.95
CA LYS A 158 7.62 18.68 19.90
C LYS A 158 7.96 19.05 18.47
N TRP A 159 8.26 18.06 17.63
CA TRP A 159 8.50 18.24 16.20
C TRP A 159 7.27 18.81 15.47
N ALA A 160 6.08 18.27 15.79
CA ALA A 160 4.83 18.68 15.17
C ALA A 160 4.47 20.15 15.50
N LYS A 161 4.87 20.67 16.67
CA LYS A 161 4.71 22.09 17.02
C LYS A 161 5.39 23.02 16.01
N ASP A 162 6.56 22.61 15.50
CA ASP A 162 7.37 23.47 14.64
C ASP A 162 7.05 23.25 13.14
N TYR A 163 6.54 22.05 12.77
CA TYR A 163 6.45 21.68 11.37
C TYR A 163 5.08 21.16 10.91
N VAL A 164 4.06 21.16 11.76
CA VAL A 164 2.74 20.61 11.40
C VAL A 164 1.63 21.60 11.72
N ASN A 165 0.78 21.88 10.75
CA ASN A 165 -0.49 22.54 10.99
C ASN A 165 -1.45 21.57 11.67
N VAL A 166 -1.51 21.60 12.99
CA VAL A 166 -2.35 20.69 13.77
C VAL A 166 -3.80 21.15 13.72
N VAL A 167 -4.67 20.31 13.16
CA VAL A 167 -6.11 20.58 13.04
C VAL A 167 -6.88 19.69 14.02
N ILE A 168 -7.79 20.30 14.77
CA ILE A 168 -8.69 19.54 15.64
C ILE A 168 -9.86 19.02 14.80
N LYS A 169 -10.00 17.69 14.70
CA LYS A 169 -11.12 17.02 14.04
C LYS A 169 -12.10 16.45 15.06
N ASN A 170 -13.38 16.65 14.81
CA ASN A 170 -14.43 16.00 15.58
C ASN A 170 -14.68 14.60 15.00
N VAL A 171 -14.45 13.56 15.80
CA VAL A 171 -14.70 12.16 15.46
C VAL A 171 -15.76 11.62 16.40
N GLY A 172 -17.03 11.67 15.99
CA GLY A 172 -18.16 11.43 16.87
C GLY A 172 -18.20 12.45 18.00
N TYR A 173 -18.17 12.00 19.24
CA TYR A 173 -18.14 12.87 20.44
C TYR A 173 -16.72 13.26 20.89
N ALA A 174 -15.67 12.73 20.26
CA ALA A 174 -14.29 12.99 20.63
C ALA A 174 -13.65 14.05 19.72
N LYS A 175 -12.83 14.94 20.34
CA LYS A 175 -11.93 15.83 19.61
C LYS A 175 -10.57 15.15 19.47
N VAL A 176 -10.08 15.01 18.23
CA VAL A 176 -8.81 14.36 17.93
C VAL A 176 -7.94 15.33 17.15
N ASN A 177 -6.67 15.44 17.54
CA ASN A 177 -5.70 16.21 16.79
C ASN A 177 -5.28 15.44 15.53
N ASP A 178 -5.42 16.07 14.38
CA ASP A 178 -4.88 15.59 13.12
C ASP A 178 -3.51 16.22 12.87
N TYR A 179 -2.52 15.37 12.72
CA TYR A 179 -1.12 15.73 12.47
C TYR A 179 -0.69 15.48 11.02
N SER A 180 -1.61 15.32 10.08
CA SER A 180 -1.28 14.96 8.70
C SER A 180 -0.79 16.13 7.83
N ASP A 181 -0.95 17.37 8.27
CA ASP A 181 -0.60 18.57 7.49
C ASP A 181 0.79 19.12 7.86
N ALA A 182 1.83 18.32 7.58
CA ALA A 182 3.22 18.75 7.79
C ALA A 182 3.70 19.66 6.66
N ILE A 183 4.35 20.77 7.04
CA ILE A 183 4.86 21.79 6.13
C ILE A 183 6.26 21.39 5.63
N LYS A 184 6.29 20.59 4.58
CA LYS A 184 7.55 19.99 4.04
C LYS A 184 8.65 21.02 3.79
N LYS A 185 8.32 22.22 3.27
CA LYS A 185 9.29 23.27 2.96
C LYS A 185 10.13 23.70 4.17
N ASP A 186 9.54 23.63 5.37
CA ASP A 186 10.17 24.17 6.59
C ASP A 186 11.26 23.24 7.15
N PHE A 187 11.16 21.91 6.90
CA PHE A 187 12.17 20.94 7.36
C PHE A 187 12.93 20.24 6.24
N TRP A 188 12.56 20.46 4.97
CA TRP A 188 13.18 19.76 3.84
C TRP A 188 14.70 19.95 3.76
N HIS A 189 15.18 21.14 4.10
CA HIS A 189 16.60 21.45 4.12
C HIS A 189 17.40 20.59 5.09
N LEU A 190 16.79 20.08 6.17
CA LEU A 190 17.44 19.21 7.15
C LEU A 190 17.63 17.79 6.61
N ILE A 191 16.68 17.27 5.84
CA ILE A 191 16.65 15.86 5.42
C ILE A 191 17.10 15.62 3.99
N ARG A 192 16.98 16.59 3.07
CA ARG A 192 17.26 16.40 1.64
C ARG A 192 18.64 15.80 1.33
N HIS A 193 19.64 16.14 2.13
CA HIS A 193 21.02 15.67 1.97
C HIS A 193 21.26 14.22 2.45
N HIS A 194 20.22 13.55 2.95
CA HIS A 194 20.22 12.13 3.29
C HIS A 194 19.50 11.29 2.23
N ILE A 195 18.82 11.93 1.26
CA ILE A 195 17.87 11.27 0.36
C ILE A 195 18.44 11.25 -1.05
N LEU A 196 18.49 10.05 -1.63
CA LEU A 196 18.75 9.81 -3.03
C LEU A 196 17.48 9.24 -3.67
N THR A 197 17.08 9.82 -4.79
CA THR A 197 15.85 9.43 -5.51
C THR A 197 16.17 8.98 -6.91
N TYR A 198 15.37 8.04 -7.43
CA TYR A 198 15.47 7.63 -8.83
C TYR A 198 14.11 7.13 -9.32
N THR A 199 13.69 7.63 -10.47
CA THR A 199 12.39 7.29 -11.06
C THR A 199 12.51 6.19 -12.10
N GLN A 200 11.41 5.49 -12.36
CA GLN A 200 11.32 4.51 -13.45
C GLN A 200 11.67 5.16 -14.81
N LYS A 201 11.19 6.39 -15.03
CA LYS A 201 11.52 7.15 -16.25
C LYS A 201 13.02 7.36 -16.43
N GLN A 202 13.73 7.74 -15.36
CA GLN A 202 15.20 7.88 -15.39
C GLN A 202 15.89 6.52 -15.59
N ALA A 203 15.30 5.43 -15.10
CA ALA A 203 15.81 4.07 -15.29
C ALA A 203 15.54 3.49 -16.69
N GLY A 204 14.90 4.26 -17.58
CA GLY A 204 14.61 3.85 -18.96
C GLY A 204 13.32 3.05 -19.12
N PHE A 205 12.45 3.02 -18.10
CA PHE A 205 11.11 2.44 -18.28
C PHE A 205 10.25 3.38 -19.13
N THR A 206 9.71 2.82 -20.19
CA THR A 206 8.81 3.53 -21.12
C THR A 206 7.37 3.06 -21.00
N THR A 207 7.09 2.16 -20.04
CA THR A 207 5.78 1.56 -19.89
C THR A 207 4.71 2.60 -19.57
N THR A 208 3.69 2.70 -20.41
CA THR A 208 2.49 3.48 -20.13
C THR A 208 1.51 2.63 -19.31
N VAL A 209 0.95 3.19 -18.26
CA VAL A 209 -0.08 2.54 -17.44
C VAL A 209 -1.42 3.17 -17.76
N ASN A 210 -2.29 2.40 -18.40
CA ASN A 210 -3.66 2.79 -18.72
C ASN A 210 -4.60 2.23 -17.65
N GLU A 211 -5.33 3.10 -16.99
CA GLU A 211 -6.31 2.71 -15.99
C GLU A 211 -7.73 2.93 -16.51
N MET A 212 -8.56 1.92 -16.42
CA MET A 212 -9.95 1.95 -16.84
C MET A 212 -10.86 1.53 -15.68
N ILE A 213 -11.89 2.32 -15.40
CA ILE A 213 -12.93 1.97 -14.44
C ILE A 213 -14.09 1.32 -15.20
N LEU A 214 -14.47 0.14 -14.76
CA LEU A 214 -15.60 -0.61 -15.27
C LEU A 214 -16.64 -0.73 -14.16
N GLU A 215 -17.84 -0.19 -14.41
CA GLU A 215 -18.94 -0.24 -13.46
C GLU A 215 -19.81 -1.48 -13.70
N VAL A 216 -20.14 -2.17 -12.62
CA VAL A 216 -21.00 -3.35 -12.62
C VAL A 216 -22.28 -3.07 -11.83
N GLU A 217 -23.43 -3.28 -12.44
CA GLU A 217 -24.72 -3.22 -11.71
C GLU A 217 -24.80 -4.44 -10.77
N MET A 218 -25.00 -4.17 -9.50
CA MET A 218 -25.16 -5.21 -8.49
C MET A 218 -26.61 -5.70 -8.44
N LYS A 219 -26.83 -6.88 -7.87
CA LYS A 219 -28.18 -7.41 -7.66
C LYS A 219 -29.01 -6.47 -6.77
N PRO A 220 -30.33 -6.36 -6.97
CA PRO A 220 -31.20 -5.49 -6.15
C PRO A 220 -31.08 -5.73 -4.64
N ILE A 221 -30.82 -6.96 -4.24
CA ILE A 221 -30.65 -7.34 -2.83
C ILE A 221 -29.46 -6.62 -2.19
N THR A 222 -28.36 -6.42 -2.90
CA THR A 222 -27.19 -5.70 -2.41
C THR A 222 -27.54 -4.26 -2.04
N TYR A 223 -28.21 -3.54 -2.93
CA TYR A 223 -28.67 -2.18 -2.67
C TYR A 223 -29.67 -2.09 -1.52
N ALA A 224 -30.59 -3.06 -1.43
CA ALA A 224 -31.59 -3.10 -0.36
C ALA A 224 -30.91 -3.29 1.02
N ILE A 225 -29.94 -4.20 1.13
CA ILE A 225 -29.21 -4.43 2.37
C ILE A 225 -28.39 -3.19 2.75
N VAL A 226 -27.68 -2.57 1.80
CA VAL A 226 -26.91 -1.34 2.04
C VAL A 226 -27.83 -0.23 2.53
N LYS A 227 -28.95 0.02 1.85
CA LYS A 227 -29.91 1.05 2.26
C LYS A 227 -30.43 0.82 3.68
N LYS A 228 -30.78 -0.43 4.00
CA LYS A 228 -31.25 -0.80 5.34
C LYS A 228 -30.15 -0.63 6.39
N LEU A 229 -28.93 -1.06 6.09
CA LEU A 229 -27.80 -0.95 7.01
C LEU A 229 -27.45 0.52 7.33
N HIS A 230 -27.54 1.41 6.33
CA HIS A 230 -27.32 2.85 6.54
C HIS A 230 -28.41 3.51 7.37
N LYS A 231 -29.65 3.01 7.28
CA LYS A 231 -30.79 3.52 8.05
C LYS A 231 -30.80 3.00 9.48
N ASP A 232 -30.68 1.69 9.65
CA ASP A 232 -30.97 0.99 10.90
C ASP A 232 -29.71 0.60 11.67
N LEU A 233 -28.52 0.69 11.05
CA LEU A 233 -27.21 0.27 11.57
C LEU A 233 -27.11 -1.22 11.91
N VAL A 234 -28.22 -1.97 11.77
CA VAL A 234 -28.32 -3.41 11.99
C VAL A 234 -29.21 -4.02 10.91
N VAL A 235 -28.77 -5.12 10.33
CA VAL A 235 -29.58 -5.91 9.39
C VAL A 235 -29.54 -7.36 9.84
N ARG A 236 -30.72 -7.94 10.10
CA ARG A 236 -30.87 -9.37 10.40
C ARG A 236 -31.50 -10.09 9.21
N SER A 237 -30.88 -11.19 8.80
CA SER A 237 -31.45 -12.06 7.76
C SER A 237 -32.64 -12.81 8.32
N ALA A 238 -33.77 -12.72 7.64
CA ALA A 238 -34.98 -13.44 8.00
C ALA A 238 -34.84 -14.97 7.83
N THR A 239 -34.04 -15.39 6.85
CA THR A 239 -33.85 -16.82 6.50
C THR A 239 -32.80 -17.52 7.34
N THR A 240 -31.68 -16.84 7.63
CA THR A 240 -30.52 -17.45 8.32
C THR A 240 -30.39 -17.00 9.77
N GLY A 241 -31.14 -15.99 10.21
CA GLY A 241 -30.98 -15.35 11.51
C GLY A 241 -29.69 -14.58 11.72
N LYS A 242 -28.76 -14.59 10.75
CA LYS A 242 -27.46 -13.93 10.82
C LYS A 242 -27.61 -12.41 10.84
N THR A 243 -26.73 -11.75 11.57
CA THR A 243 -26.82 -10.32 11.80
C THR A 243 -25.58 -9.61 11.26
N ILE A 244 -25.79 -8.43 10.70
CA ILE A 244 -24.78 -7.46 10.29
C ILE A 244 -24.95 -6.26 11.21
N ILE A 245 -23.93 -5.88 11.96
CA ILE A 245 -23.95 -4.72 12.85
C ILE A 245 -22.95 -3.67 12.35
N ALA A 246 -23.40 -2.42 12.31
CA ALA A 246 -22.62 -1.26 11.88
C ALA A 246 -22.78 -0.10 12.86
N ASP A 247 -22.61 -0.38 14.16
CA ASP A 247 -22.81 0.51 15.30
C ASP A 247 -21.82 1.68 15.35
N THR A 248 -20.73 1.61 14.58
CA THR A 248 -19.76 2.70 14.45
C THR A 248 -19.56 3.07 12.99
N GLY A 249 -19.16 4.33 12.72
CA GLY A 249 -18.89 4.77 11.35
C GLY A 249 -17.81 3.93 10.64
N VAL A 250 -16.82 3.43 11.38
CA VAL A 250 -15.79 2.53 10.83
C VAL A 250 -16.39 1.20 10.39
N LYS A 251 -17.22 0.59 11.24
CA LYS A 251 -17.91 -0.65 10.89
C LYS A 251 -18.89 -0.43 9.73
N LEU A 252 -19.63 0.68 9.73
CA LEU A 252 -20.55 1.02 8.64
C LEU A 252 -19.82 1.12 7.30
N GLN A 253 -18.70 1.85 7.28
CA GLN A 253 -17.84 1.95 6.10
C GLN A 253 -17.34 0.57 5.63
N GLN A 254 -16.81 -0.23 6.55
CA GLN A 254 -16.29 -1.55 6.25
C GLN A 254 -17.37 -2.51 5.74
N LYS A 255 -18.54 -2.56 6.40
CA LYS A 255 -19.66 -3.42 5.99
C LYS A 255 -20.25 -2.97 4.64
N THR A 256 -20.37 -1.65 4.41
CA THR A 256 -20.80 -1.10 3.11
C THR A 256 -19.82 -1.53 2.00
N HIS A 257 -18.53 -1.45 2.26
CA HIS A 257 -17.50 -1.86 1.30
C HIS A 257 -17.55 -3.37 1.01
N GLN A 258 -17.78 -4.21 2.03
CA GLN A 258 -17.98 -5.65 1.84
C GLN A 258 -19.24 -5.94 1.01
N LEU A 259 -20.35 -5.28 1.28
CA LEU A 259 -21.60 -5.47 0.54
C LEU A 259 -21.45 -5.10 -0.93
N PHE A 260 -20.81 -3.98 -1.25
CA PHE A 260 -20.52 -3.60 -2.63
C PHE A 260 -19.45 -4.47 -3.31
N SER A 261 -18.68 -5.24 -2.57
CA SER A 261 -17.84 -6.29 -3.16
C SER A 261 -18.61 -7.59 -3.43
N GLY A 262 -19.89 -7.65 -3.02
CA GLY A 262 -20.75 -8.83 -3.15
C GLY A 262 -20.64 -9.82 -2.00
N THR A 263 -19.94 -9.46 -0.92
CA THR A 263 -19.70 -10.36 0.21
C THR A 263 -20.04 -9.69 1.55
N ILE A 264 -20.15 -10.48 2.60
CA ILE A 264 -20.27 -9.97 3.96
C ILE A 264 -19.66 -10.94 4.98
N LYS A 265 -19.04 -10.39 6.01
CA LYS A 265 -18.65 -11.09 7.22
C LYS A 265 -19.64 -10.72 8.33
N HIS A 266 -20.36 -11.72 8.85
CA HIS A 266 -21.30 -11.58 9.94
C HIS A 266 -20.59 -11.45 11.32
N GLU A 267 -21.37 -11.13 12.35
CA GLU A 267 -20.82 -10.94 13.70
C GLU A 267 -20.34 -12.26 14.34
N ASP A 268 -20.90 -13.40 13.92
CA ASP A 268 -20.46 -14.74 14.30
C ASP A 268 -19.15 -15.17 13.60
N GLY A 269 -18.55 -14.29 12.79
CA GLY A 269 -17.35 -14.56 12.02
C GLY A 269 -17.58 -15.30 10.70
N SER A 270 -18.78 -15.80 10.44
CA SER A 270 -19.11 -16.48 9.19
C SER A 270 -19.09 -15.50 8.03
N ILE A 271 -18.75 -16.01 6.83
CA ILE A 271 -18.74 -15.25 5.58
C ILE A 271 -19.87 -15.71 4.68
N GLN A 272 -20.44 -14.78 3.92
CA GLN A 272 -21.49 -15.06 2.94
C GLN A 272 -21.22 -14.31 1.64
N ILE A 273 -21.42 -14.99 0.53
CA ILE A 273 -21.49 -14.39 -0.81
C ILE A 273 -22.96 -14.00 -1.03
N ILE A 274 -23.20 -12.72 -1.26
CA ILE A 274 -24.55 -12.17 -1.48
C ILE A 274 -24.77 -11.94 -2.96
N ASP A 275 -23.71 -11.52 -3.66
CA ASP A 275 -23.80 -11.05 -5.03
C ASP A 275 -22.50 -11.37 -5.78
N ASP A 276 -22.58 -12.14 -6.84
CA ASP A 276 -21.46 -12.55 -7.67
C ASP A 276 -21.34 -11.77 -8.99
N SER A 277 -22.12 -10.70 -9.17
CA SER A 277 -22.19 -9.94 -10.42
C SER A 277 -20.84 -9.48 -10.94
N LYS A 278 -19.94 -8.99 -10.05
CA LYS A 278 -18.60 -8.58 -10.45
C LYS A 278 -17.75 -9.77 -10.95
N ALA A 279 -17.86 -10.92 -10.31
CA ALA A 279 -17.10 -12.10 -10.71
C ALA A 279 -17.60 -12.65 -12.07
N GLN A 280 -18.92 -12.68 -12.28
CA GLN A 280 -19.51 -13.06 -13.56
C GLN A 280 -19.11 -12.09 -14.68
N PHE A 281 -19.18 -10.79 -14.42
CA PHE A 281 -18.73 -9.77 -15.36
C PHE A 281 -17.28 -9.96 -15.78
N ILE A 282 -16.38 -10.25 -14.84
CA ILE A 282 -14.96 -10.52 -15.13
C ILE A 282 -14.83 -11.78 -16.00
N LYS A 283 -15.57 -12.84 -15.67
CA LYS A 283 -15.55 -14.09 -16.41
C LYS A 283 -15.92 -13.90 -17.88
N GLU A 284 -16.94 -13.12 -18.13
CA GLU A 284 -17.45 -12.85 -19.48
C GLU A 284 -16.52 -11.90 -20.26
N LYS A 285 -16.11 -10.80 -19.60
CA LYS A 285 -15.37 -9.73 -20.29
C LYS A 285 -13.91 -10.11 -20.61
N PHE A 286 -13.28 -10.89 -19.77
CA PHE A 286 -11.86 -11.21 -19.88
C PHE A 286 -11.62 -12.67 -20.32
N ASP A 287 -12.61 -13.33 -20.90
CA ASP A 287 -12.40 -14.64 -21.51
C ASP A 287 -11.41 -14.51 -22.67
N GLY A 288 -10.48 -15.48 -22.77
CA GLY A 288 -9.38 -15.44 -23.74
C GLY A 288 -8.14 -14.65 -23.32
N TYR A 289 -8.18 -13.89 -22.24
CA TYR A 289 -7.01 -13.18 -21.67
C TYR A 289 -6.45 -13.91 -20.45
N LYS A 290 -5.15 -13.77 -20.22
CA LYS A 290 -4.48 -14.22 -18.99
C LYS A 290 -4.45 -13.05 -18.01
N ILE A 291 -5.21 -13.13 -16.91
CA ILE A 291 -5.38 -12.01 -15.99
C ILE A 291 -4.85 -12.30 -14.60
N ALA A 292 -4.41 -11.23 -13.93
CA ALA A 292 -4.10 -11.23 -12.52
C ALA A 292 -5.14 -10.37 -11.77
N ILE A 293 -5.74 -10.93 -10.72
CA ILE A 293 -6.85 -10.32 -9.99
C ILE A 293 -6.41 -9.99 -8.57
N TYR A 294 -6.47 -8.71 -8.19
CA TYR A 294 -6.29 -8.29 -6.81
C TYR A 294 -7.64 -8.21 -6.09
N TYR A 295 -7.71 -8.85 -4.92
CA TYR A 295 -8.87 -8.83 -4.05
C TYR A 295 -8.51 -8.35 -2.63
N ASN A 296 -9.50 -7.89 -1.87
CA ASN A 296 -9.34 -7.31 -0.53
C ASN A 296 -9.79 -8.29 0.57
N PHE A 297 -11.01 -8.79 0.49
CA PHE A 297 -11.61 -9.63 1.52
C PHE A 297 -11.47 -11.12 1.22
N VAL A 298 -11.24 -11.93 2.26
CA VAL A 298 -11.13 -13.40 2.11
C VAL A 298 -12.37 -14.02 1.43
N ALA A 299 -13.55 -13.48 1.70
CA ALA A 299 -14.79 -13.91 1.08
C ALA A 299 -14.82 -13.70 -0.45
N GLU A 300 -14.11 -12.70 -0.96
CA GLU A 300 -13.98 -12.46 -2.40
C GLU A 300 -13.20 -13.59 -3.08
N LEU A 301 -12.13 -14.10 -2.44
CA LEU A 301 -11.40 -15.25 -2.98
C LEU A 301 -12.33 -16.45 -3.15
N LYS A 302 -13.16 -16.75 -2.15
CA LYS A 302 -14.12 -17.85 -2.24
C LYS A 302 -15.12 -17.65 -3.38
N MET A 303 -15.59 -16.43 -3.59
CA MET A 303 -16.47 -16.09 -4.72
C MET A 303 -15.74 -16.31 -6.06
N LEU A 304 -14.51 -15.81 -6.20
CA LEU A 304 -13.72 -15.96 -7.41
C LEU A 304 -13.46 -17.45 -7.73
N GLN A 305 -13.12 -18.25 -6.70
CA GLN A 305 -12.96 -19.70 -6.83
C GLN A 305 -14.22 -20.41 -7.28
N ASN A 306 -15.37 -20.05 -6.69
CA ASN A 306 -16.66 -20.62 -7.08
C ASN A 306 -17.05 -20.27 -8.54
N THR A 307 -16.72 -19.06 -9.00
CA THR A 307 -17.09 -18.57 -10.34
C THR A 307 -16.14 -19.08 -11.43
N PHE A 308 -14.84 -19.12 -11.14
CA PHE A 308 -13.82 -19.46 -12.16
C PHE A 308 -13.35 -20.91 -12.11
N GLY A 309 -13.58 -21.63 -11.01
CA GLY A 309 -13.22 -23.03 -10.84
C GLY A 309 -11.73 -23.29 -11.11
N ASN A 310 -11.45 -24.27 -11.94
CA ASN A 310 -10.08 -24.68 -12.27
C ASN A 310 -9.28 -23.64 -13.09
N LYS A 311 -9.92 -22.58 -13.61
CA LYS A 311 -9.24 -21.49 -14.32
C LYS A 311 -8.46 -20.57 -13.36
N LEU A 312 -8.73 -20.65 -12.05
CA LEU A 312 -8.12 -19.78 -11.04
C LEU A 312 -7.10 -20.52 -10.20
N THR A 313 -5.97 -19.86 -9.94
CA THR A 313 -4.98 -20.27 -8.94
C THR A 313 -4.64 -19.14 -7.98
N THR A 314 -4.02 -19.44 -6.86
CA THR A 314 -3.38 -18.49 -5.94
C THR A 314 -1.88 -18.68 -5.88
N ASP A 315 -1.36 -19.67 -6.61
CA ASP A 315 0.06 -19.99 -6.70
C ASP A 315 0.71 -19.29 -7.89
N LEU A 316 1.83 -18.61 -7.64
CA LEU A 316 2.53 -17.81 -8.65
C LEU A 316 3.29 -18.68 -9.66
N GLU A 317 3.80 -19.82 -9.22
CA GLU A 317 4.53 -20.75 -10.09
C GLU A 317 3.56 -21.43 -11.07
N GLU A 318 2.42 -21.89 -10.57
CA GLU A 318 1.36 -22.44 -11.39
C GLU A 318 0.83 -21.41 -12.40
N PHE A 319 0.61 -20.15 -11.98
CA PHE A 319 0.23 -19.08 -12.89
C PHE A 319 1.27 -18.85 -13.99
N ASN A 320 2.57 -18.85 -13.63
CA ASN A 320 3.62 -18.62 -14.61
C ASN A 320 3.77 -19.76 -15.63
N ASN A 321 3.39 -20.98 -15.28
CA ASN A 321 3.60 -22.19 -16.09
C ASN A 321 2.32 -22.75 -16.72
N SER A 322 1.17 -22.06 -16.59
CA SER A 322 -0.11 -22.45 -17.17
C SER A 322 -0.87 -21.22 -17.70
N ASP A 323 -2.04 -21.45 -18.32
CA ASP A 323 -2.96 -20.39 -18.76
C ASP A 323 -3.97 -19.96 -17.69
N LYS A 324 -3.77 -20.39 -16.45
CA LYS A 324 -4.64 -20.03 -15.34
C LYS A 324 -4.57 -18.55 -15.01
N TRP A 325 -5.66 -18.02 -14.50
CA TRP A 325 -5.76 -16.72 -13.86
C TRP A 325 -5.20 -16.78 -12.44
N ILE A 326 -4.66 -15.69 -11.92
CA ILE A 326 -4.19 -15.66 -10.54
C ILE A 326 -5.00 -14.68 -9.70
N ALA A 327 -5.40 -15.12 -8.47
CA ALA A 327 -6.00 -14.24 -7.48
C ALA A 327 -4.99 -13.94 -6.36
N LEU A 328 -4.81 -12.67 -6.04
CA LEU A 328 -3.84 -12.18 -5.07
C LEU A 328 -4.51 -11.26 -4.07
N GLN A 329 -4.36 -11.54 -2.78
CA GLN A 329 -4.82 -10.61 -1.77
C GLN A 329 -3.91 -9.39 -1.69
N TYR A 330 -4.48 -8.19 -1.59
CA TYR A 330 -3.69 -6.96 -1.51
C TYR A 330 -2.59 -6.99 -0.44
N GLN A 331 -2.87 -7.52 0.74
CA GLN A 331 -1.90 -7.55 1.83
C GLN A 331 -0.70 -8.46 1.53
N SER A 332 -0.94 -9.57 0.86
CA SER A 332 0.09 -10.58 0.58
C SER A 332 0.68 -10.49 -0.83
N GLY A 333 -0.06 -9.97 -1.80
CA GLY A 333 0.33 -9.92 -3.22
C GLY A 333 0.96 -8.60 -3.67
N ARG A 334 1.00 -7.57 -2.82
CA ARG A 334 1.50 -6.24 -3.20
C ARG A 334 3.02 -6.11 -3.29
N GLU A 335 3.78 -7.05 -2.76
CA GLU A 335 5.24 -6.96 -2.66
C GLU A 335 5.93 -8.25 -3.11
N GLY A 336 7.13 -8.11 -3.69
CA GLY A 336 8.00 -9.24 -4.00
C GLY A 336 7.58 -10.16 -5.16
N ILE A 337 6.50 -9.85 -5.90
CA ILE A 337 6.02 -10.68 -7.01
C ILE A 337 6.08 -9.97 -8.36
N SER A 338 6.21 -10.72 -9.43
CA SER A 338 6.17 -10.24 -10.81
C SER A 338 5.02 -10.87 -11.57
N LEU A 339 4.17 -10.04 -12.15
CA LEU A 339 3.00 -10.45 -12.95
C LEU A 339 3.21 -10.18 -14.44
N LYS A 340 4.46 -10.30 -14.91
CA LYS A 340 4.81 -10.03 -16.33
C LYS A 340 4.08 -10.91 -17.35
N LYS A 341 3.58 -12.06 -16.92
CA LYS A 341 2.84 -13.02 -17.77
C LYS A 341 1.35 -12.68 -17.89
N ALA A 342 0.83 -11.75 -17.09
CA ALA A 342 -0.56 -11.31 -17.21
C ALA A 342 -0.74 -10.34 -18.38
N ASP A 343 -1.82 -10.48 -19.15
CA ASP A 343 -2.21 -9.51 -20.16
C ASP A 343 -2.78 -8.25 -19.50
N HIS A 344 -3.64 -8.46 -18.49
CA HIS A 344 -4.31 -7.40 -17.76
C HIS A 344 -4.26 -7.59 -16.25
N LEU A 345 -4.31 -6.49 -15.53
CA LEU A 345 -4.43 -6.43 -14.09
C LEU A 345 -5.86 -6.02 -13.71
N ILE A 346 -6.53 -6.86 -12.97
CA ILE A 346 -7.91 -6.61 -12.51
C ILE A 346 -7.89 -6.28 -11.03
N MET A 347 -8.35 -5.10 -10.68
CA MET A 347 -8.60 -4.68 -9.32
C MET A 347 -10.06 -4.97 -8.98
N PHE A 348 -10.33 -6.16 -8.44
CA PHE A 348 -11.69 -6.61 -8.11
C PHE A 348 -12.35 -5.72 -7.06
N ASN A 349 -11.55 -5.20 -6.17
CA ASN A 349 -11.94 -4.25 -5.14
C ASN A 349 -10.81 -3.24 -4.96
N ILE A 350 -10.97 -2.28 -4.07
CA ILE A 350 -9.93 -1.30 -3.74
C ILE A 350 -9.64 -1.32 -2.24
N ALA A 351 -8.37 -1.24 -1.87
CA ALA A 351 -7.99 -1.07 -0.47
C ALA A 351 -8.00 0.41 -0.07
N PHE A 352 -8.27 0.70 1.20
CA PHE A 352 -8.23 2.08 1.73
C PHE A 352 -6.81 2.65 1.84
N SER A 353 -5.78 1.84 1.65
CA SER A 353 -4.38 2.23 1.81
C SER A 353 -3.76 2.70 0.49
N ALA A 354 -3.23 3.91 0.48
CA ALA A 354 -2.49 4.47 -0.66
C ALA A 354 -1.25 3.64 -1.01
N VAL A 355 -0.54 3.09 -0.01
CA VAL A 355 0.61 2.18 -0.24
C VAL A 355 0.20 0.98 -1.05
N THR A 356 -0.88 0.32 -0.63
CA THR A 356 -1.40 -0.87 -1.31
C THR A 356 -1.80 -0.56 -2.75
N PHE A 357 -2.46 0.57 -2.96
CA PHE A 357 -2.85 1.06 -4.28
C PHE A 357 -1.64 1.21 -5.20
N TRP A 358 -0.63 1.99 -4.81
CA TRP A 358 0.53 2.27 -5.65
C TRP A 358 1.40 1.04 -5.90
N GLN A 359 1.62 0.21 -4.88
CA GLN A 359 2.46 -0.98 -5.01
C GLN A 359 1.85 -2.07 -5.88
N SER A 360 0.51 -2.25 -5.87
CA SER A 360 -0.14 -3.26 -6.71
C SER A 360 -0.15 -2.89 -8.20
N ARG A 361 -0.25 -1.61 -8.55
CA ARG A 361 -0.27 -1.13 -9.95
C ARG A 361 1.01 -1.49 -10.73
N ASP A 362 2.15 -1.44 -10.07
CA ASP A 362 3.45 -1.60 -10.75
C ASP A 362 3.88 -3.07 -10.94
N ARG A 363 3.03 -4.05 -10.59
CA ARG A 363 3.41 -5.46 -10.64
C ARG A 363 3.57 -6.04 -12.03
N MET A 364 2.96 -5.44 -13.04
CA MET A 364 3.11 -5.82 -14.44
C MET A 364 4.23 -5.06 -15.16
N THR A 365 4.69 -3.93 -14.62
CA THR A 365 5.70 -3.08 -15.27
C THR A 365 7.03 -3.82 -15.41
N THR A 366 7.56 -3.90 -16.65
CA THR A 366 8.90 -4.40 -16.97
C THR A 366 9.54 -3.45 -17.97
N MET A 367 10.86 -3.52 -18.16
CA MET A 367 11.55 -2.66 -19.13
C MET A 367 11.10 -2.92 -20.58
N ASP A 368 10.73 -4.18 -20.87
CA ASP A 368 10.36 -4.62 -22.23
C ASP A 368 8.86 -4.40 -22.53
N ARG A 369 8.08 -4.05 -21.53
CA ARG A 369 6.64 -3.89 -21.67
C ARG A 369 6.29 -2.43 -21.94
N LYS A 370 5.71 -2.16 -23.12
CA LYS A 370 5.34 -0.79 -23.53
C LYS A 370 4.06 -0.28 -22.87
N GLU A 371 3.13 -1.19 -22.57
CA GLU A 371 1.80 -0.80 -22.06
C GLU A 371 1.28 -1.81 -21.01
N ASN A 372 0.72 -1.29 -19.95
CA ASN A 372 -0.04 -2.04 -18.94
C ASN A 372 -1.46 -1.51 -18.88
N THR A 373 -2.44 -2.41 -18.94
CA THR A 373 -3.83 -2.04 -18.73
C THR A 373 -4.32 -2.59 -17.39
N ILE A 374 -4.83 -1.69 -16.57
CA ILE A 374 -5.39 -1.96 -15.25
C ILE A 374 -6.88 -1.67 -15.28
N PHE A 375 -7.69 -2.65 -14.94
CA PHE A 375 -9.14 -2.48 -14.85
C PHE A 375 -9.59 -2.47 -13.40
N TRP A 376 -10.26 -1.40 -13.00
CA TRP A 376 -10.92 -1.27 -11.70
C TRP A 376 -12.39 -1.68 -11.84
N ILE A 377 -12.80 -2.70 -11.08
CA ILE A 377 -14.17 -3.21 -11.14
C ILE A 377 -14.97 -2.61 -9.97
N PHE A 378 -15.71 -1.57 -10.25
CA PHE A 378 -16.51 -0.87 -9.24
C PHE A 378 -17.97 -1.26 -9.34
N SER A 379 -18.65 -1.29 -8.19
CA SER A 379 -20.08 -1.41 -8.14
C SER A 379 -20.71 -0.09 -8.55
N LYS A 380 -21.68 -0.11 -9.44
CA LYS A 380 -22.43 1.10 -9.75
C LYS A 380 -23.09 1.65 -8.49
N ARG A 381 -22.95 2.94 -8.24
CA ARG A 381 -23.38 3.60 -6.98
C ARG A 381 -22.66 3.06 -5.72
N GLY A 382 -21.53 2.40 -5.88
CA GLY A 382 -20.72 1.87 -4.78
C GLY A 382 -19.83 2.91 -4.12
N ILE A 383 -19.12 2.47 -3.07
CA ILE A 383 -18.17 3.31 -2.32
C ILE A 383 -16.80 3.37 -3.01
N GLU A 384 -16.51 2.45 -3.92
CA GLU A 384 -15.16 2.20 -4.45
C GLU A 384 -14.61 3.39 -5.23
N GLU A 385 -15.44 4.08 -6.02
CA GLU A 385 -14.99 5.25 -6.79
C GLU A 385 -14.47 6.37 -5.88
N ARG A 386 -15.12 6.61 -4.75
CA ARG A 386 -14.67 7.61 -3.77
C ARG A 386 -13.40 7.21 -3.06
N ILE A 387 -13.27 5.92 -2.73
CA ILE A 387 -12.01 5.37 -2.20
C ILE A 387 -10.89 5.60 -3.21
N TYR A 388 -11.13 5.28 -4.49
CA TYR A 388 -10.18 5.45 -5.59
C TYR A 388 -9.69 6.89 -5.71
N GLN A 389 -10.59 7.86 -5.78
CA GLN A 389 -10.25 9.29 -5.86
C GLN A 389 -9.42 9.75 -4.67
N THR A 390 -9.80 9.30 -3.46
CA THR A 390 -9.08 9.63 -2.22
C THR A 390 -7.66 9.06 -2.21
N VAL A 391 -7.52 7.81 -2.64
CA VAL A 391 -6.23 7.12 -2.66
C VAL A 391 -5.31 7.66 -3.76
N GLN A 392 -5.85 8.00 -4.92
CA GLN A 392 -5.10 8.66 -6.01
C GLN A 392 -4.47 9.99 -5.56
N ASN A 393 -5.18 10.76 -4.76
CA ASN A 393 -4.68 12.01 -4.19
C ASN A 393 -3.71 11.80 -3.02
N LYS A 394 -3.24 10.56 -2.78
CA LYS A 394 -2.37 10.19 -1.67
C LYS A 394 -2.96 10.51 -0.30
N LYS A 395 -4.27 10.44 -0.18
CA LYS A 395 -5.01 10.62 1.08
C LYS A 395 -5.63 9.29 1.48
N ASP A 396 -5.54 8.95 2.76
CA ASP A 396 -6.30 7.83 3.29
C ASP A 396 -7.79 8.19 3.35
N PHE A 397 -8.62 7.25 2.91
CA PHE A 397 -10.06 7.37 3.03
C PHE A 397 -10.47 7.15 4.49
N THR A 398 -10.58 8.25 5.22
CA THR A 398 -10.86 8.22 6.66
C THR A 398 -12.36 8.12 6.94
N ASN A 399 -12.68 7.63 8.15
CA ASN A 399 -14.05 7.60 8.63
C ASN A 399 -14.71 8.97 8.64
N SER A 400 -13.95 10.06 8.88
CA SER A 400 -14.47 11.42 8.84
C SER A 400 -14.94 11.85 7.44
N ILE A 401 -14.25 11.43 6.37
CA ILE A 401 -14.67 11.68 4.99
C ILE A 401 -15.93 10.87 4.69
N PHE A 402 -15.97 9.59 5.08
CA PHE A 402 -17.12 8.73 4.90
C PHE A 402 -18.38 9.30 5.56
N LEU A 403 -18.31 9.65 6.84
CA LEU A 403 -19.48 10.19 7.57
C LEU A 403 -19.97 11.52 7.01
N LYS A 404 -19.07 12.37 6.52
CA LYS A 404 -19.42 13.64 5.88
C LYS A 404 -20.17 13.43 4.56
N GLU A 405 -19.80 12.43 3.77
CA GLU A 405 -20.32 12.22 2.42
C GLU A 405 -21.52 11.28 2.36
N TYR A 406 -21.57 10.27 3.24
CA TYR A 406 -22.71 9.34 3.34
C TYR A 406 -23.71 9.74 4.42
N GLY A 407 -23.43 10.88 5.10
CA GLY A 407 -24.35 11.59 5.97
C GLY A 407 -25.27 10.73 6.82
N ILE A 408 -24.84 10.36 8.03
CA ILE A 408 -25.78 10.25 9.15
C ILE A 408 -26.01 11.70 9.66
N GLU A 409 -26.41 12.60 8.79
CA GLU A 409 -26.99 13.86 9.18
C GLU A 409 -28.45 13.59 9.55
N LYS A 410 -28.70 13.46 10.84
CA LYS A 410 -29.99 13.87 11.40
C LYS A 410 -30.14 15.35 11.08
N ASN A 411 -30.98 15.68 10.08
CA ASN A 411 -31.50 16.98 9.73
C ASN A 411 -30.48 18.09 9.41
N ARG A 412 -30.22 18.29 8.11
CA ARG A 412 -30.12 19.65 7.55
C ARG A 412 -30.60 19.62 6.10
N THR A 413 -31.62 20.44 5.86
CA THR A 413 -32.23 20.79 4.59
C THR A 413 -31.24 21.38 3.59
N ALA A 414 -31.41 20.96 2.34
CA ALA A 414 -31.11 21.63 1.06
C ALA A 414 -29.96 22.64 1.04
N ASP A 415 -28.90 22.29 0.29
CA ASP A 415 -28.31 23.11 -0.78
C ASP A 415 -26.99 22.45 -1.26
N SER A 416 -26.99 22.01 -2.49
CA SER A 416 -25.79 22.05 -3.37
C SER A 416 -25.95 21.20 -4.64
N ASN A 417 -26.51 21.85 -5.63
CA ASN A 417 -26.63 21.36 -7.02
C ASN A 417 -25.52 21.92 -7.94
N GLU A 418 -24.26 22.03 -7.54
CA GLU A 418 -23.26 22.63 -8.43
C GLU A 418 -22.00 21.80 -8.75
N ASN A 419 -21.72 20.71 -8.05
CA ASN A 419 -20.48 19.94 -8.31
C ASN A 419 -20.61 18.71 -9.22
N ASN A 420 -21.80 18.45 -9.78
CA ASN A 420 -22.03 17.28 -10.64
C ASN A 420 -21.80 17.51 -12.15
N LYS A 421 -21.45 18.71 -12.59
CA LYS A 421 -21.28 19.00 -14.02
C LYS A 421 -19.89 18.65 -14.59
N GLN A 422 -18.84 18.60 -13.82
CA GLN A 422 -17.51 18.28 -14.32
C GLN A 422 -17.18 16.78 -14.42
N ALA A 423 -17.84 15.94 -13.63
CA ALA A 423 -17.67 14.48 -13.72
C ALA A 423 -18.41 13.86 -14.94
N SER A 424 -19.43 14.53 -15.42
CA SER A 424 -20.24 14.05 -16.57
C SER A 424 -19.55 14.23 -17.93
N GLN A 425 -18.63 15.18 -18.07
CA GLN A 425 -18.00 15.45 -19.35
C GLN A 425 -16.86 14.49 -19.73
N ARG A 426 -16.32 13.71 -18.79
CA ARG A 426 -15.35 12.65 -19.09
C ARG A 426 -15.98 11.29 -19.42
N ARG A 427 -17.31 11.17 -19.31
CA ARG A 427 -18.06 9.92 -19.63
C ARG A 427 -18.44 9.78 -21.11
N LEU A 428 -18.22 10.78 -21.96
CA LEU A 428 -18.77 10.83 -23.32
C LEU A 428 -17.74 10.84 -24.47
N ALA A 429 -16.50 10.51 -24.22
CA ALA A 429 -15.49 10.45 -25.29
C ALA A 429 -14.77 9.10 -25.29
N LEU A 430 -15.41 8.10 -25.83
CA LEU A 430 -14.75 6.93 -26.45
C LEU A 430 -15.72 6.29 -27.45
N PRO A 431 -15.20 5.89 -28.65
CA PRO A 431 -15.99 5.24 -29.70
C PRO A 431 -16.47 3.84 -29.29
#